data_2641c163be71f74bccf86a80d543155b
#
_entry.id   2641c163be71f74bccf86a80d543155b
#
_cell.length_a   1.000
_cell.length_b   1.000
_cell.length_c   1.000
_cell.angle_alpha   90.00
_cell.angle_beta   90.00
_cell.angle_gamma   90.00
#
_symmetry.space_group_name_H-M   'P 1'
#
loop_
_entity.id
_entity.type
_entity.pdbx_description
1 polymer ?
#
loop_
_entity_poly.entity_id
_entity_poly.type
_entity_poly.pdbx_seq_one_letter_code
_entity_poly.pdbx_strand_id
1 'polypeptide(L)'
;MIVKYIDRAMSKAVYGRSDDGSFFGKITQCPGVIAFGETIYRCEQELKASLEGWLIVKLRHGDKLPVIRSQNIRNTSVQSEAAIHG
;
A
#
# COMPACT_ATOMS: atom_id res chain seq x y z
N MET A 1 -7.23 -8.08 12.10
CA MET A 1 -6.81 -8.78 10.87
C MET A 1 -6.88 -7.87 9.66
N ILE A 2 -8.08 -7.44 9.30
CA ILE A 2 -8.26 -6.54 8.13
C ILE A 2 -7.49 -5.25 8.34
N VAL A 3 -7.54 -4.68 9.54
CA VAL A 3 -6.84 -3.44 9.84
C VAL A 3 -5.34 -3.58 9.61
N LYS A 4 -4.77 -4.71 10.03
CA LYS A 4 -3.34 -4.95 9.81
C LYS A 4 -3.01 -5.09 8.34
N TYR A 5 -3.89 -5.72 7.57
CA TYR A 5 -3.68 -5.85 6.13
C TYR A 5 -3.67 -4.46 5.48
N ILE A 6 -4.64 -3.62 5.86
CA ILE A 6 -4.72 -2.26 5.33
C ILE A 6 -3.47 -1.47 5.68
N ASP A 7 -3.02 -1.56 6.93
CA ASP A 7 -1.81 -0.85 7.35
C ASP A 7 -0.59 -1.28 6.57
N ARG A 8 -0.43 -2.60 6.36
CA ARG A 8 0.69 -3.10 5.57
C ARG A 8 0.63 -2.64 4.14
N ALA A 9 -0.56 -2.74 3.54
CA ALA A 9 -0.73 -2.33 2.15
C ALA A 9 -0.44 -0.84 1.99
N MET A 10 -0.96 -0.02 2.90
CA MET A 10 -0.73 1.42 2.83
C MET A 10 0.75 1.77 3.01
N SER A 11 1.49 0.98 3.79
CA SER A 11 2.92 1.21 3.96
C SER A 11 3.71 0.96 2.67
N LYS A 12 3.12 0.28 1.71
CA LYS A 12 3.74 0.01 0.42
C LYS A 12 3.29 0.99 -0.67
N ALA A 13 2.49 1.97 -0.28
CA ALA A 13 1.98 2.94 -1.25
C ALA A 13 3.12 3.76 -1.84
N VAL A 14 3.00 4.04 -3.13
CA VAL A 14 3.95 4.88 -3.87
C VAL A 14 3.18 6.08 -4.38
N TYR A 15 3.75 7.25 -4.21
CA TYR A 15 3.11 8.51 -4.59
C TYR A 15 3.94 9.21 -5.64
N GLY A 16 3.25 9.95 -6.51
CA GLY A 16 3.92 10.77 -7.51
C GLY A 16 3.10 12.01 -7.78
N ARG A 17 3.69 12.90 -8.55
CA ARG A 17 3.05 14.15 -8.91
C ARG A 17 2.61 14.10 -10.36
N SER A 18 1.37 14.51 -10.60
CA SER A 18 0.82 14.57 -11.96
C SER A 18 1.20 15.89 -12.62
N ASP A 19 1.05 15.92 -13.94
CA ASP A 19 1.41 17.10 -14.72
C ASP A 19 0.62 18.33 -14.31
N ASP A 20 -0.61 18.14 -13.82
CA ASP A 20 -1.46 19.24 -13.41
C ASP A 20 -1.19 19.71 -11.98
N GLY A 21 -0.16 19.17 -11.33
CA GLY A 21 0.20 19.54 -9.98
C GLY A 21 -0.48 18.76 -8.89
N SER A 22 -1.44 17.90 -9.23
CA SER A 22 -2.05 17.03 -8.24
C SER A 22 -1.14 15.85 -7.94
N PHE A 23 -1.56 14.99 -7.01
CA PHE A 23 -0.79 13.83 -6.62
C PHE A 23 -1.56 12.56 -6.96
N PHE A 24 -0.84 11.50 -7.22
CA PHE A 24 -1.45 10.18 -7.34
C PHE A 24 -0.74 9.22 -6.38
N GLY A 25 -1.45 8.15 -6.04
CA GLY A 25 -0.88 7.09 -5.22
C GLY A 25 -1.36 5.75 -5.72
N LYS A 26 -0.54 4.74 -5.52
CA LYS A 26 -0.92 3.38 -5.90
C LYS A 26 -0.23 2.39 -4.98
N ILE A 27 -0.77 1.17 -4.95
CA ILE A 27 -0.18 0.06 -4.21
C ILE A 27 0.05 -1.05 -5.23
N THR A 28 1.31 -1.28 -5.59
CA THR A 28 1.63 -2.24 -6.65
C THR A 28 1.20 -3.66 -6.30
N GLN A 29 1.23 -4.02 -5.02
CA GLN A 29 0.82 -5.34 -4.58
C GLN A 29 -0.69 -5.55 -4.66
N CYS A 30 -1.45 -4.47 -4.83
CA CYS A 30 -2.91 -4.53 -4.94
C CYS A 30 -3.30 -3.89 -6.27
N PRO A 31 -3.24 -4.65 -7.38
CA PRO A 31 -3.52 -4.09 -8.70
C PRO A 31 -4.92 -3.49 -8.76
N GLY A 32 -5.00 -2.28 -9.29
CA GLY A 32 -6.26 -1.56 -9.38
C GLY A 32 -6.51 -0.60 -8.24
N VAL A 33 -5.69 -0.66 -7.19
CA VAL A 33 -5.82 0.31 -6.09
C VAL A 33 -4.98 1.53 -6.44
N ILE A 34 -5.67 2.61 -6.82
CA ILE A 34 -5.03 3.85 -7.22
C ILE A 34 -5.94 5.00 -6.79
N ALA A 35 -5.34 6.13 -6.52
CA ALA A 35 -6.10 7.31 -6.10
C ALA A 35 -5.38 8.57 -6.51
N PHE A 36 -6.11 9.69 -6.46
CA PHE A 36 -5.61 11.01 -6.80
C PHE A 36 -6.06 11.99 -5.73
N GLY A 37 -5.33 13.06 -5.57
CA GLY A 37 -5.70 14.11 -4.64
C GLY A 37 -4.90 15.36 -4.89
N GLU A 38 -5.43 16.49 -4.44
CA GLU A 38 -4.75 17.77 -4.63
C GLU A 38 -3.58 17.96 -3.68
N THR A 39 -3.58 17.21 -2.58
CA THR A 39 -2.47 17.18 -1.62
C THR A 39 -2.10 15.73 -1.35
N ILE A 40 -0.90 15.54 -0.82
CA ILE A 40 -0.46 14.18 -0.42
C ILE A 40 -1.43 13.61 0.61
N TYR A 41 -1.85 14.43 1.57
CA TYR A 41 -2.76 13.97 2.60
C TYR A 41 -4.09 13.49 1.99
N ARG A 42 -4.66 14.29 1.08
CA ARG A 42 -5.90 13.92 0.44
C ARG A 42 -5.74 12.66 -0.41
N CYS A 43 -4.63 12.58 -1.14
CA CYS A 43 -4.33 11.42 -1.96
C CYS A 43 -4.24 10.17 -1.11
N GLU A 44 -3.59 10.26 0.04
CA GLU A 44 -3.45 9.13 0.95
C GLU A 44 -4.82 8.67 1.46
N GLN A 45 -5.68 9.60 1.81
CA GLN A 45 -7.03 9.25 2.28
C GLN A 45 -7.85 8.58 1.19
N GLU A 46 -7.77 9.10 -0.03
CA GLU A 46 -8.48 8.51 -1.16
C GLU A 46 -7.93 7.13 -1.48
N LEU A 47 -6.62 6.96 -1.36
CA LEU A 47 -6.00 5.66 -1.61
C LEU A 47 -6.47 4.63 -0.59
N LYS A 48 -6.55 5.02 0.67
CA LYS A 48 -7.04 4.12 1.71
C LYS A 48 -8.49 3.71 1.45
N ALA A 49 -9.33 4.66 1.05
CA ALA A 49 -10.71 4.36 0.71
C ALA A 49 -10.81 3.42 -0.48
N SER A 50 -9.95 3.63 -1.49
CA SER A 50 -9.91 2.76 -2.65
C SER A 50 -9.50 1.34 -2.26
N LEU A 51 -8.53 1.22 -1.37
CA LEU A 51 -8.07 -0.08 -0.87
C LEU A 51 -9.17 -0.79 -0.10
N GLU A 52 -9.89 -0.06 0.74
CA GLU A 52 -10.99 -0.64 1.51
C GLU A 52 -12.08 -1.19 0.60
N GLY A 53 -12.44 -0.43 -0.43
CA GLY A 53 -13.43 -0.88 -1.40
C GLY A 53 -12.95 -2.11 -2.17
N TRP A 54 -11.68 -2.11 -2.57
CA TRP A 54 -11.07 -3.24 -3.27
C TRP A 54 -11.12 -4.50 -2.40
N LEU A 55 -10.81 -4.36 -1.11
CA LEU A 55 -10.85 -5.49 -0.19
C LEU A 55 -12.25 -6.07 -0.06
N ILE A 56 -13.26 -5.21 0.03
CA ILE A 56 -14.63 -5.66 0.15
C ILE A 56 -15.01 -6.51 -1.06
N VAL A 57 -14.67 -6.05 -2.26
CA VAL A 57 -14.98 -6.79 -3.49
C VAL A 57 -14.25 -8.13 -3.50
N LYS A 58 -12.97 -8.13 -3.15
CA LYS A 58 -12.19 -9.37 -3.14
C LYS A 58 -12.75 -10.39 -2.15
N LEU A 59 -13.11 -9.93 -0.96
CA LEU A 59 -13.66 -10.81 0.06
C LEU A 59 -15.02 -11.36 -0.34
N ARG A 60 -15.84 -10.55 -1.00
CA ARG A 60 -17.16 -11.00 -1.47
C ARG A 60 -17.04 -12.09 -2.52
N HIS A 61 -16.04 -12.00 -3.37
CA HIS A 61 -15.84 -12.98 -4.44
C HIS A 61 -15.05 -14.19 -3.97
N GLY A 62 -14.58 -14.18 -2.72
CA GLY A 62 -13.77 -15.28 -2.22
C GLY A 62 -12.39 -15.34 -2.84
N ASP A 63 -11.95 -14.24 -3.44
CA ASP A 63 -10.62 -14.20 -4.05
C ASP A 63 -9.54 -14.20 -2.99
N LYS A 64 -8.38 -14.75 -3.34
CA LYS A 64 -7.23 -14.67 -2.48
C LYS A 64 -6.67 -13.26 -2.49
N LEU A 65 -6.31 -12.78 -1.31
CA LEU A 65 -5.67 -11.47 -1.21
C LEU A 65 -4.17 -11.63 -1.49
N PRO A 66 -3.57 -10.66 -2.20
CA PRO A 66 -2.13 -10.69 -2.39
C PRO A 66 -1.40 -10.67 -1.06
N VAL A 67 -0.29 -11.38 -1.01
CA VAL A 67 0.54 -11.36 0.19
C VAL A 67 1.34 -10.09 0.18
N ILE A 68 1.25 -9.32 1.27
CA ILE A 68 1.99 -8.08 1.43
C ILE A 68 2.99 -8.31 2.54
N ARG A 69 4.28 -8.35 2.19
CA ARG A 69 5.31 -8.61 3.15
C ARG A 69 5.57 -7.37 3.98
N SER A 70 5.64 -7.54 5.29
CA SER A 70 6.04 -6.44 6.13
C SER A 70 7.54 -6.22 5.96
N GLN A 71 8.00 -4.99 6.11
CA GLN A 71 9.41 -4.67 6.10
C GLN A 71 10.03 -5.13 7.38
N ASN A 72 11.05 -5.85 7.26
CA ASN A 72 11.71 -6.26 8.47
C ASN A 72 13.00 -5.69 8.66
N ILE A 73 12.94 -5.38 8.96
CA ILE A 73 13.73 -5.08 8.84
C ILE A 73 14.63 -5.48 9.34
N ARG A 74 14.37 -5.93 9.34
CA ARG A 74 15.08 -6.29 9.43
C ARG A 74 15.65 -6.89 9.31
N ASN A 75 15.35 -6.88 9.44
CA ASN A 75 15.97 -7.42 8.97
C ASN A 75 16.51 -7.61 8.86
N THR A 76 16.32 -7.52 9.31
CA THR A 76 16.98 -7.76 8.89
C THR A 76 17.48 -7.90 8.89
N SER A 77 17.40 -7.83 9.46
CA SER A 77 18.11 -8.00 9.09
C SER A 77 18.55 -8.13 9.04
N VAL A 78 18.41 -7.97 9.61
CA VAL A 78 19.02 -8.09 9.17
C VAL A 78 19.41 -8.28 8.96
N GLN A 79 19.45 -8.12 9.46
CA GLN A 79 19.89 -8.27 9.07
C GLN A 79 20.29 -8.38 8.60
N SER A 80 20.21 -8.07 9.13
CA SER A 80 20.71 -8.13 8.62
C SER A 80 21.23 -8.14 8.32
N GLU A 81 21.54 -7.88 8.67
CA GLU A 81 22.02 -7.81 8.30
C GLU A 81 22.35 -7.86 7.80
N ALA A 82 21.92 -7.47 8.14
CA ALA A 82 22.25 -7.44 7.62
C ALA A 82 22.49 -7.41 7.35
N ALA A 83 22.77 -7.15 7.84
CA ALA A 83 22.95 -7.10 7.43
C ALA A 83 23.29 -6.93 7.24
N ILE A 84 23.42 -6.74 7.59
CA ILE A 84 23.71 -6.70 7.31
C ILE A 84 24.08 -6.58 6.89
N HIS A 85 23.94 -6.24 7.18
CA HIS A 85 24.23 -6.14 6.74
C HIS A 85 24.21 -6.33 6.24
N GLY A 86 23.52 -5.89 6.37
CA GLY A 86 23.30 -5.98 5.78
C GLY A 86 23.26 -6.36 5.52
#